data_7884b4d2997cc2ece630ac83bb097ae1
#
_entry.id   7884b4d2997cc2ece630ac83bb097ae1
#
_cell.length_a   1.000
_cell.length_b   1.000
_cell.length_c   1.000
_cell.angle_alpha   90.00
_cell.angle_beta   90.00
_cell.angle_gamma   90.00
#
_symmetry.space_group_name_H-M   'P 1'
#
loop_
_entity.id
_entity.type
_entity.pdbx_description
1 polymer ?
#
loop_
_entity_poly.entity_id
_entity_poly.type
_entity_poly.pdbx_seq_one_letter_code
_entity_poly.pdbx_strand_id
1 'polypeptide(L)'
;MDDKIIDLLTYDADLPYGEIARRLGSNASTVRKRILALKRRGVIRKFMVEVDEGSLGQKLNVSLGVDVDPTKFINAAKRLTAIPEVAMAFHTSGGHDIFLILWTKDRESLAKLVNSINSIDGVINVIPSFIIERLR
;
A
#
# COMPACT_ATOMS: atom_id res chain seq x y z
N MET A 1 -4.39 8.43 -24.02
CA MET A 1 -2.94 8.13 -23.81
C MET A 1 -2.61 7.89 -22.34
N ASP A 2 -3.05 8.73 -21.42
CA ASP A 2 -2.75 8.59 -19.99
C ASP A 2 -3.20 7.24 -19.43
N ASP A 3 -4.42 6.81 -19.75
CA ASP A 3 -4.95 5.50 -19.33
C ASP A 3 -4.06 4.34 -19.78
N LYS A 4 -3.62 4.38 -21.06
CA LYS A 4 -2.74 3.35 -21.60
C LYS A 4 -1.34 3.36 -20.97
N ILE A 5 -0.84 4.53 -20.58
CA ILE A 5 0.42 4.64 -19.82
C ILE A 5 0.25 4.00 -18.45
N ILE A 6 -0.87 4.29 -17.76
CA ILE A 6 -1.17 3.71 -16.46
C ILE A 6 -1.30 2.19 -16.56
N ASP A 7 -2.02 1.67 -17.55
CA ASP A 7 -2.17 0.23 -17.77
C ASP A 7 -0.81 -0.47 -17.94
N LEU A 8 0.06 0.08 -18.79
CA LEU A 8 1.40 -0.46 -19.00
C LEU A 8 2.24 -0.44 -17.72
N LEU A 9 2.24 0.67 -16.98
CA LEU A 9 3.00 0.81 -15.75
C LEU A 9 2.41 0.00 -14.58
N THR A 10 1.12 -0.28 -14.60
CA THR A 10 0.48 -1.17 -13.62
C THR A 10 0.90 -2.61 -13.83
N TYR A 11 1.11 -3.00 -15.09
CA TYR A 11 1.61 -4.33 -15.43
C TYR A 11 3.13 -4.46 -15.15
N ASP A 12 3.91 -3.46 -15.55
CA ASP A 12 5.36 -3.41 -15.35
C ASP A 12 5.82 -1.95 -15.15
N ALA A 13 6.06 -1.58 -13.90
CA ALA A 13 6.47 -0.23 -13.53
C ALA A 13 7.91 0.12 -13.97
N ASP A 14 8.71 -0.88 -14.36
CA ASP A 14 10.10 -0.71 -14.80
C ASP A 14 10.23 -0.53 -16.32
N LEU A 15 9.12 -0.49 -17.05
CA LEU A 15 9.13 -0.27 -18.50
C LEU A 15 9.84 1.04 -18.85
N PRO A 16 10.88 1.00 -19.71
CA PRO A 16 11.54 2.21 -20.20
C PRO A 16 10.57 3.12 -20.96
N TYR A 17 10.71 4.42 -20.80
CA TYR A 17 9.84 5.39 -21.50
C TYR A 17 9.85 5.23 -23.02
N GLY A 18 10.99 4.82 -23.61
CA GLY A 18 11.09 4.51 -25.03
C GLY A 18 10.23 3.33 -25.46
N GLU A 19 10.15 2.29 -24.63
CA GLU A 19 9.32 1.12 -24.91
C GLU A 19 7.83 1.47 -24.80
N ILE A 20 7.44 2.23 -23.78
CA ILE A 20 6.07 2.74 -23.63
C ILE A 20 5.71 3.59 -24.86
N ALA A 21 6.60 4.48 -25.28
CA ALA A 21 6.41 5.33 -26.44
C ALA A 21 6.21 4.52 -27.73
N ARG A 22 7.04 3.49 -27.93
CA ARG A 22 6.92 2.58 -29.08
C ARG A 22 5.56 1.91 -29.14
N ARG A 23 5.08 1.39 -28.01
CA ARG A 23 3.77 0.72 -27.91
C ARG A 23 2.59 1.68 -28.16
N LEU A 24 2.77 2.95 -27.84
CA LEU A 24 1.71 3.96 -27.95
C LEU A 24 1.80 4.84 -29.21
N GLY A 25 2.76 4.57 -30.10
CA GLY A 25 2.99 5.40 -31.27
C GLY A 25 3.37 6.85 -30.93
N SER A 26 4.18 7.04 -29.90
CA SER A 26 4.61 8.34 -29.37
C SER A 26 6.13 8.42 -29.26
N ASN A 27 6.63 9.38 -28.52
CA ASN A 27 8.06 9.51 -28.21
C ASN A 27 8.31 9.54 -26.69
N ALA A 28 9.52 9.16 -26.28
CA ALA A 28 9.90 9.04 -24.87
C ALA A 28 9.76 10.37 -24.09
N SER A 29 10.02 11.49 -24.72
CA SER A 29 9.88 12.83 -24.09
C SER A 29 8.40 13.11 -23.73
N THR A 30 7.48 12.81 -24.64
CA THR A 30 6.04 12.96 -24.41
C THR A 30 5.57 12.03 -23.29
N VAL A 31 5.98 10.76 -23.31
CA VAL A 31 5.65 9.79 -22.25
C VAL A 31 6.15 10.29 -20.90
N ARG A 32 7.40 10.73 -20.82
CA ARG A 32 7.98 11.28 -19.58
C ARG A 32 7.18 12.48 -19.06
N LYS A 33 6.82 13.44 -19.93
CA LYS A 33 6.02 14.62 -19.54
C LYS A 33 4.66 14.21 -18.98
N ARG A 34 4.00 13.23 -19.60
CA ARG A 34 2.70 12.73 -19.13
C ARG A 34 2.79 12.02 -17.78
N ILE A 35 3.79 11.16 -17.57
CA ILE A 35 4.01 10.48 -16.29
C ILE A 35 4.29 11.52 -15.19
N LEU A 36 5.10 12.53 -15.44
CA LEU A 36 5.35 13.61 -14.48
C LEU A 36 4.07 14.40 -14.16
N ALA A 37 3.22 14.65 -15.16
CA ALA A 37 1.93 15.31 -14.94
C ALA A 37 0.97 14.43 -14.11
N LEU A 38 0.92 13.13 -14.36
CA LEU A 38 0.13 12.18 -13.59
C LEU A 38 0.59 12.10 -12.13
N LYS A 39 1.90 12.16 -11.89
CA LYS A 39 2.46 12.26 -10.52
C LYS A 39 2.06 13.57 -9.83
N ARG A 40 2.21 14.71 -10.49
CA ARG A 40 1.82 16.02 -9.92
C ARG A 40 0.33 16.11 -9.59
N ARG A 41 -0.52 15.46 -10.39
CA ARG A 41 -1.97 15.39 -10.17
C ARG A 41 -2.37 14.36 -9.11
N GLY A 42 -1.42 13.58 -8.58
CA GLY A 42 -1.68 12.52 -7.62
C GLY A 42 -2.38 11.28 -8.20
N VAL A 43 -2.50 11.18 -9.52
CA VAL A 43 -3.04 9.97 -10.19
C VAL A 43 -2.07 8.80 -10.00
N ILE A 44 -0.77 9.03 -10.27
CA ILE A 44 0.29 8.10 -9.86
C ILE A 44 0.81 8.59 -8.51
N ARG A 45 0.50 7.87 -7.46
CA ARG A 45 0.93 8.20 -6.09
C ARG A 45 2.36 7.80 -5.83
N LYS A 46 2.73 6.57 -6.20
CA LYS A 46 4.08 6.02 -6.04
C LYS A 46 4.29 4.82 -6.96
N PHE A 47 5.54 4.51 -7.22
CA PHE A 47 5.94 3.21 -7.74
C PHE A 47 6.32 2.30 -6.57
N MET A 48 5.96 1.03 -6.67
CA MET A 48 6.23 0.04 -5.64
C MET A 48 6.98 -1.12 -6.26
N VAL A 49 7.83 -1.74 -5.45
CA VAL A 49 8.50 -2.99 -5.80
C VAL A 49 7.80 -4.12 -5.07
N GLU A 50 7.49 -5.15 -5.81
CA GLU A 50 7.08 -6.42 -5.26
C GLU A 50 8.31 -7.27 -5.02
N VAL A 51 8.41 -7.88 -3.85
CA VAL A 51 9.57 -8.68 -3.45
C VAL A 51 9.13 -10.09 -3.06
N ASP A 52 10.01 -11.04 -3.28
CA ASP A 52 9.83 -12.39 -2.72
C ASP A 52 10.05 -12.34 -1.21
N GLU A 53 8.99 -12.56 -0.45
CA GLU A 53 9.00 -12.47 1.00
C GLU A 53 9.97 -13.48 1.64
N GLY A 54 10.11 -14.67 1.07
CA GLY A 54 11.07 -15.67 1.51
C GLY A 54 12.53 -15.23 1.43
N SER A 55 12.83 -14.28 0.53
CA SER A 55 14.16 -13.72 0.35
C SER A 55 14.50 -12.57 1.32
N LEU A 56 13.52 -12.05 2.07
CA LEU A 56 13.69 -10.93 2.99
C LEU A 56 14.02 -11.33 4.43
N GLY A 57 14.31 -12.61 4.66
CA GLY A 57 14.61 -13.14 5.98
C GLY A 57 13.38 -13.23 6.88
N GLN A 58 13.48 -12.75 8.12
CA GLN A 58 12.38 -12.87 9.10
C GLN A 58 11.34 -11.75 9.05
N LYS A 59 11.39 -10.87 8.05
CA LYS A 59 10.38 -9.82 7.89
C LYS A 59 9.01 -10.42 7.63
N LEU A 60 8.02 -9.91 8.36
CA LEU A 60 6.62 -10.33 8.24
C LEU A 60 5.81 -9.28 7.49
N ASN A 61 5.12 -9.73 6.45
CA ASN A 61 4.07 -8.95 5.80
C ASN A 61 2.73 -9.37 6.39
N VAL A 62 2.01 -8.43 6.95
CA VAL A 62 0.79 -8.68 7.70
C VAL A 62 -0.29 -7.72 7.27
N SER A 63 -1.49 -8.23 7.10
CA SER A 63 -2.68 -7.40 6.99
C SER A 63 -3.39 -7.32 8.33
N LEU A 64 -3.87 -6.14 8.69
CA LEU A 64 -4.70 -5.93 9.87
C LEU A 64 -6.07 -5.39 9.45
N GLY A 65 -7.12 -6.06 9.88
CA GLY A 65 -8.46 -5.49 9.91
C GLY A 65 -8.65 -4.75 11.23
N VAL A 66 -9.03 -3.48 11.18
CA VAL A 66 -9.23 -2.64 12.36
C VAL A 66 -10.66 -2.12 12.38
N ASP A 67 -11.35 -2.42 13.49
CA ASP A 67 -12.69 -1.89 13.74
C ASP A 67 -12.56 -0.68 14.65
N VAL A 68 -13.25 0.40 14.31
CA VAL A 68 -13.16 1.67 15.04
C VAL A 68 -14.54 2.21 15.40
N ASP A 69 -14.60 2.93 16.51
CA ASP A 69 -15.77 3.71 16.87
C ASP A 69 -15.99 4.81 15.79
N PRO A 70 -17.18 4.86 15.13
CA PRO A 70 -17.44 5.84 14.08
C PRO A 70 -17.22 7.28 14.51
N THR A 71 -17.47 7.60 15.77
CA THR A 71 -17.28 8.96 16.33
C THR A 71 -15.83 9.34 16.50
N LYS A 72 -14.91 8.36 16.48
CA LYS A 72 -13.46 8.53 16.67
C LYS A 72 -12.64 8.13 15.45
N PHE A 73 -13.30 7.88 14.32
CA PHE A 73 -12.66 7.38 13.10
C PHE A 73 -11.51 8.27 12.62
N ILE A 74 -11.73 9.57 12.53
CA ILE A 74 -10.71 10.52 12.01
C ILE A 74 -9.45 10.49 12.89
N ASN A 75 -9.61 10.51 14.21
CA ASN A 75 -8.48 10.43 15.13
C ASN A 75 -7.75 9.10 15.03
N ALA A 76 -8.48 7.99 15.01
CA ALA A 76 -7.90 6.65 14.87
C ALA A 76 -7.15 6.51 13.54
N ALA A 77 -7.75 6.91 12.42
CA ALA A 77 -7.14 6.88 11.11
C ALA A 77 -5.84 7.70 11.05
N LYS A 78 -5.84 8.90 11.64
CA LYS A 78 -4.66 9.76 11.71
C LYS A 78 -3.52 9.09 12.49
N ARG A 79 -3.83 8.47 13.61
CA ARG A 79 -2.84 7.77 14.43
C ARG A 79 -2.30 6.50 13.77
N LEU A 80 -3.17 5.72 13.14
CA LEU A 80 -2.79 4.51 12.41
C LEU A 80 -1.87 4.82 11.21
N THR A 81 -2.19 5.87 10.45
CA THR A 81 -1.38 6.25 9.28
C THR A 81 -0.05 6.91 9.65
N ALA A 82 0.15 7.32 10.90
CA ALA A 82 1.42 7.83 11.41
C ALA A 82 2.40 6.73 11.83
N ILE A 83 1.97 5.47 11.90
CA ILE A 83 2.82 4.34 12.28
C ILE A 83 3.79 4.03 11.13
N PRO A 84 5.13 4.04 11.38
CA PRO A 84 6.11 3.86 10.31
C PRO A 84 6.03 2.50 9.60
N GLU A 85 5.63 1.44 10.31
CA GLU A 85 5.49 0.08 9.78
C GLU A 85 4.29 -0.08 8.85
N VAL A 86 3.34 0.85 8.86
CA VAL A 86 2.17 0.82 7.98
C VAL A 86 2.56 1.27 6.59
N ALA A 87 2.60 0.33 5.66
CA ALA A 87 2.90 0.60 4.25
C ALA A 87 1.70 1.16 3.49
N MET A 88 0.52 0.63 3.78
CA MET A 88 -0.75 1.06 3.17
C MET A 88 -1.87 1.03 4.19
N ALA A 89 -2.79 1.97 4.07
CA ALA A 89 -3.99 2.05 4.89
C ALA A 89 -5.19 2.39 4.01
N PHE A 90 -6.29 1.70 4.21
CA PHE A 90 -7.52 1.87 3.46
C PHE A 90 -8.71 2.02 4.41
N HIS A 91 -9.61 2.94 4.10
CA HIS A 91 -10.96 2.91 4.64
C HIS A 91 -11.79 1.96 3.80
N THR A 92 -12.37 0.94 4.40
CA THR A 92 -13.06 -0.12 3.68
C THR A 92 -14.52 -0.24 4.14
N SER A 93 -15.35 -0.73 3.24
CA SER A 93 -16.68 -1.24 3.57
C SER A 93 -16.60 -2.76 3.73
N GLY A 94 -17.39 -3.36 4.60
CA GLY A 94 -17.42 -4.79 4.82
C GLY A 94 -17.05 -5.18 6.25
N GLY A 95 -16.21 -6.20 6.42
CA GLY A 95 -15.92 -6.78 7.73
C GLY A 95 -15.16 -5.88 8.69
N HIS A 96 -14.38 -4.93 8.18
CA HIS A 96 -13.57 -4.00 8.97
C HIS A 96 -13.68 -2.58 8.43
N ASP A 97 -13.48 -1.59 9.30
CA ASP A 97 -13.55 -0.18 8.93
C ASP A 97 -12.26 0.32 8.28
N ILE A 98 -11.12 -0.15 8.79
CA ILE A 98 -9.79 0.18 8.27
C ILE A 98 -9.03 -1.11 7.99
N PHE A 99 -8.38 -1.15 6.83
CA PHE A 99 -7.51 -2.23 6.43
C PHE A 99 -6.08 -1.72 6.27
N LEU A 100 -5.14 -2.34 6.97
CA LEU A 100 -3.74 -1.98 6.96
C LEU A 100 -2.90 -3.09 6.34
N ILE A 101 -1.90 -2.68 5.56
CA ILE A 101 -0.79 -3.56 5.17
C ILE A 101 0.46 -3.03 5.85
N LEU A 102 1.16 -3.89 6.56
CA LEU A 102 2.35 -3.50 7.31
C LEU A 102 3.47 -4.53 7.21
N TRP A 103 4.68 -4.04 7.45
CA TRP A 103 5.88 -4.84 7.54
C TRP A 103 6.48 -4.73 8.93
N THR A 104 6.74 -5.86 9.56
CA THR A 104 7.47 -5.92 10.82
C THR A 104 8.69 -6.83 10.67
N LYS A 105 9.69 -6.61 11.52
CA LYS A 105 10.92 -7.40 11.42
C LYS A 105 10.77 -8.82 11.98
N ASP A 106 9.87 -9.04 12.94
CA ASP A 106 9.63 -10.31 13.60
C ASP A 106 8.26 -10.37 14.30
N ARG A 107 7.92 -11.54 14.86
CA ARG A 107 6.65 -11.75 15.55
C ARG A 107 6.52 -10.96 16.86
N GLU A 108 7.63 -10.76 17.57
CA GLU A 108 7.64 -9.97 18.81
C GLU A 108 7.30 -8.50 18.54
N SER A 109 7.94 -7.93 17.51
CA SER A 109 7.66 -6.55 17.06
C SER A 109 6.20 -6.40 16.60
N LEU A 110 5.66 -7.41 15.91
CA LEU A 110 4.25 -7.41 15.51
C LEU A 110 3.32 -7.43 16.72
N ALA A 111 3.58 -8.29 17.71
CA ALA A 111 2.75 -8.37 18.93
C ALA A 111 2.74 -7.03 19.69
N LYS A 112 3.89 -6.38 19.81
CA LYS A 112 3.99 -5.04 20.41
C LYS A 112 3.20 -4.00 19.62
N LEU A 113 3.28 -4.06 18.30
CA LEU A 113 2.57 -3.13 17.42
C LEU A 113 1.04 -3.34 17.51
N VAL A 114 0.57 -4.57 17.49
CA VAL A 114 -0.86 -4.89 17.64
C VAL A 114 -1.38 -4.40 18.98
N ASN A 115 -0.64 -4.60 20.09
CA ASN A 115 -1.01 -4.08 21.39
C ASN A 115 -1.06 -2.55 21.41
N SER A 116 -0.10 -1.90 20.77
CA SER A 116 -0.07 -0.44 20.63
C SER A 116 -1.28 0.07 19.84
N ILE A 117 -1.65 -0.59 18.76
CA ILE A 117 -2.83 -0.24 17.95
C ILE A 117 -4.11 -0.43 18.74
N ASN A 118 -4.24 -1.52 19.50
CA ASN A 118 -5.39 -1.75 20.38
C ASN A 118 -5.56 -0.65 21.44
N SER A 119 -4.50 0.03 21.81
CA SER A 119 -4.51 1.13 22.81
C SER A 119 -4.91 2.48 22.21
N ILE A 120 -5.03 2.59 20.89
CA ILE A 120 -5.43 3.86 20.25
C ILE A 120 -6.89 4.14 20.57
N ASP A 121 -7.18 5.36 21.01
CA ASP A 121 -8.54 5.79 21.28
C ASP A 121 -9.42 5.68 20.02
N GLY A 122 -10.53 4.98 20.16
CA GLY A 122 -11.45 4.68 19.07
C GLY A 122 -11.24 3.31 18.41
N VAL A 123 -10.12 2.64 18.62
CA VAL A 123 -9.93 1.25 18.14
C VAL A 123 -10.69 0.30 19.04
N ILE A 124 -11.58 -0.49 18.43
CA ILE A 124 -12.42 -1.48 19.12
C ILE A 124 -11.78 -2.86 19.05
N ASN A 125 -11.30 -3.24 17.84
CA ASN A 125 -10.78 -4.57 17.58
C ASN A 125 -9.70 -4.53 16.51
N VAL A 126 -8.71 -5.43 16.62
CA VAL A 126 -7.63 -5.60 15.64
C VAL A 126 -7.49 -7.07 15.31
N ILE A 127 -7.63 -7.41 14.04
CA ILE A 127 -7.56 -8.80 13.56
C ILE A 127 -6.40 -8.91 12.57
N PRO A 128 -5.27 -9.53 12.97
CA PRO A 128 -4.15 -9.77 12.08
C PRO A 128 -4.40 -10.97 11.17
N SER A 129 -3.93 -10.88 9.93
CA SER A 129 -3.87 -11.99 8.98
C SER A 129 -2.48 -12.06 8.37
N PHE A 130 -1.83 -13.20 8.52
CA PHE A 130 -0.50 -13.43 7.95
C PHE A 130 -0.63 -13.90 6.50
N ILE A 131 0.21 -13.38 5.63
CA ILE A 131 0.35 -13.91 4.28
C ILE A 131 1.18 -15.18 4.38
N ILE A 132 0.57 -16.32 4.08
CA ILE A 132 1.23 -17.64 4.12
C ILE A 132 1.94 -17.89 2.79
N GLU A 133 1.24 -17.64 1.69
CA GLU A 133 1.79 -17.78 0.34
C GLU A 133 1.07 -16.83 -0.62
N ARG A 134 1.78 -16.51 -1.68
CA ARG A 134 1.21 -15.76 -2.78
C ARG A 134 0.70 -16.74 -3.83
N LEU A 135 -0.53 -16.53 -4.31
CA LEU A 135 -1.15 -17.39 -5.31
C LEU A 135 -0.97 -16.86 -6.75
N ARG A 136 -0.65 -15.55 -6.91
CA ARG A 136 -0.43 -14.91 -8.21
C ARG A 136 0.46 -13.68 -8.08
#